data_659bc9543d9eed5cfc1c01fe3cdddea0
#
_entry.id   659bc9543d9eed5cfc1c01fe3cdddea0
#
_cell.length_a   1.000
_cell.length_b   1.000
_cell.length_c   1.000
_cell.angle_alpha   90.00
_cell.angle_beta   90.00
_cell.angle_gamma   90.00
#
_symmetry.space_group_name_H-M   'P 1'
#
loop_
_entity.id
_entity.type
_entity.pdbx_description
1 polymer ?
#
loop_
_entity_poly.entity_id
_entity_poly.type
_entity_poly.pdbx_seq_one_letter_code
_entity_poly.pdbx_strand_id
1 'polypeptide(L)'
;MNGYKMTADSYRQYLEQHPDEPQEVKADLACKIKALDIMANCSDSERLALFNTSAFNDVVKGYVKLALDNTGIEEEQRKAIVNEVSYLFDVKTADEAEQYYYSH
;
A
#
# COMPACT_ATOMS: atom_id res chain seq x y z
N MET A 1 12.66 -7.90 9.18
CA MET A 1 11.50 -8.70 8.72
C MET A 1 11.02 -8.17 7.38
N ASN A 2 10.80 -9.04 6.40
CA ASN A 2 10.39 -8.63 5.07
C ASN A 2 8.90 -8.92 4.87
N GLY A 3 8.05 -7.90 5.09
CA GLY A 3 6.60 -8.02 4.96
C GLY A 3 6.13 -8.36 3.55
N TYR A 4 6.87 -7.94 2.53
CA TYR A 4 6.55 -8.25 1.14
C TYR A 4 6.68 -9.75 0.86
N LYS A 5 7.78 -10.35 1.32
CA LYS A 5 7.99 -11.79 1.18
C LYS A 5 6.93 -12.57 1.95
N MET A 6 6.65 -12.17 3.17
CA MET A 6 5.65 -12.84 4.01
C MET A 6 4.26 -12.82 3.37
N THR A 7 3.87 -11.70 2.80
CA THR A 7 2.59 -11.56 2.10
C THR A 7 2.55 -12.42 0.85
N ALA A 8 3.62 -12.42 0.05
CA ALA A 8 3.73 -13.27 -1.13
C ALA A 8 3.60 -14.75 -0.79
N ASP A 9 4.27 -15.19 0.27
CA ASP A 9 4.23 -16.58 0.74
C ASP A 9 2.82 -16.95 1.23
N SER A 10 2.13 -16.06 1.92
CA SER A 10 0.73 -16.24 2.32
C SER A 10 -0.18 -16.45 1.12
N TYR A 11 -0.02 -15.66 0.07
CA TYR A 11 -0.82 -15.79 -1.14
C TYR A 11 -0.52 -17.08 -1.89
N ARG A 12 0.74 -17.51 -1.93
CA ARG A 12 1.12 -18.80 -2.50
C ARG A 12 0.46 -19.95 -1.76
N GLN A 13 0.50 -19.93 -0.45
CA GLN A 13 -0.12 -20.95 0.39
C GLN A 13 -1.63 -20.99 0.18
N TYR A 14 -2.27 -19.81 0.09
CA TYR A 14 -3.71 -19.74 -0.21
C TYR A 14 -4.04 -20.43 -1.53
N LEU A 15 -3.28 -20.16 -2.58
CA LEU A 15 -3.51 -20.77 -3.90
C LEU A 15 -3.33 -22.30 -3.87
N GLU A 16 -2.36 -22.79 -3.11
CA GLU A 16 -2.15 -24.24 -2.94
C GLU A 16 -3.33 -24.91 -2.24
N GLN A 17 -3.93 -24.22 -1.27
CA GLN A 17 -5.04 -24.75 -0.47
C GLN A 17 -6.39 -24.58 -1.17
N HIS A 18 -6.47 -23.73 -2.20
CA HIS A 18 -7.71 -23.41 -2.91
C HIS A 18 -7.52 -23.55 -4.43
N PRO A 19 -7.23 -24.79 -4.92
CA PRO A 19 -6.95 -24.99 -6.35
C PRO A 19 -8.17 -24.77 -7.25
N ASP A 20 -9.37 -24.76 -6.68
CA ASP A 20 -10.64 -24.59 -7.37
C ASP A 20 -11.12 -23.13 -7.44
N GLU A 21 -10.30 -22.19 -7.00
CA GLU A 21 -10.61 -20.75 -7.15
C GLU A 21 -10.82 -20.39 -8.61
N PRO A 22 -11.72 -19.43 -8.92
CA PRO A 22 -11.90 -18.95 -10.29
C PRO A 22 -10.60 -18.45 -10.89
N GLN A 23 -10.45 -18.61 -12.20
CA GLN A 23 -9.22 -18.24 -12.91
C GLN A 23 -8.88 -16.75 -12.73
N GLU A 24 -9.87 -15.88 -12.65
CA GLU A 24 -9.68 -14.44 -12.41
C GLU A 24 -8.99 -14.17 -11.07
N VAL A 25 -9.42 -14.89 -10.02
CA VAL A 25 -8.82 -14.79 -8.68
C VAL A 25 -7.39 -15.29 -8.71
N LYS A 26 -7.15 -16.44 -9.35
CA LYS A 26 -5.79 -17.00 -9.47
C LYS A 26 -4.86 -16.05 -10.22
N ALA A 27 -5.32 -15.45 -11.31
CA ALA A 27 -4.53 -14.50 -12.10
C ALA A 27 -4.21 -13.23 -11.29
N ASP A 28 -5.18 -12.71 -10.53
CA ASP A 28 -4.96 -11.55 -9.69
C ASP A 28 -3.91 -11.82 -8.61
N LEU A 29 -4.05 -12.93 -7.90
CA LEU A 29 -3.08 -13.32 -6.86
C LEU A 29 -1.69 -13.59 -7.45
N ALA A 30 -1.61 -14.24 -8.61
CA ALA A 30 -0.34 -14.47 -9.28
C ALA A 30 0.37 -13.15 -9.64
N CYS A 31 -0.39 -12.16 -10.10
CA CYS A 31 0.13 -10.83 -10.39
C CYS A 31 0.66 -10.14 -9.12
N LYS A 32 -0.11 -10.22 -8.05
CA LYS A 32 0.29 -9.65 -6.74
C LYS A 32 1.54 -10.32 -6.20
N ILE A 33 1.64 -11.65 -6.28
CA ILE A 33 2.81 -12.40 -5.86
C ILE A 33 4.05 -11.94 -6.62
N LYS A 34 3.92 -11.80 -7.93
CA LYS A 34 5.03 -11.34 -8.78
C LYS A 34 5.52 -9.96 -8.36
N ALA A 35 4.60 -9.02 -8.15
CA ALA A 35 4.94 -7.67 -7.71
C ALA A 35 5.58 -7.67 -6.31
N LEU A 36 5.03 -8.46 -5.39
CA LEU A 36 5.56 -8.58 -4.04
C LEU A 36 6.96 -9.20 -4.02
N ASP A 37 7.22 -10.19 -4.88
CA ASP A 37 8.55 -10.79 -5.01
C ASP A 37 9.58 -9.77 -5.49
N ILE A 38 9.21 -8.92 -6.43
CA ILE A 38 10.08 -7.83 -6.90
C ILE A 38 10.40 -6.89 -5.73
N MET A 39 9.39 -6.47 -4.99
CA MET A 39 9.59 -5.59 -3.82
C MET A 39 10.41 -6.24 -2.72
N ALA A 40 10.24 -7.55 -2.51
CA ALA A 40 10.99 -8.29 -1.51
C ALA A 40 12.48 -8.35 -1.84
N ASN A 41 12.84 -8.31 -3.12
CA ASN A 41 14.22 -8.36 -3.59
C ASN A 41 14.87 -6.98 -3.76
N CYS A 42 14.10 -5.90 -3.61
CA CYS A 42 14.64 -4.54 -3.64
C CYS A 42 15.36 -4.23 -2.33
N SER A 43 16.36 -3.36 -2.41
CA SER A 43 16.96 -2.76 -1.21
C SER A 43 15.98 -1.79 -0.55
N ASP A 44 16.22 -1.45 0.71
CA ASP A 44 15.42 -0.45 1.41
C ASP A 44 15.43 0.90 0.68
N SER A 45 16.58 1.29 0.15
CA SER A 45 16.72 2.53 -0.63
C SER A 45 15.87 2.52 -1.89
N GLU A 46 15.84 1.40 -2.59
CA GLU A 46 15.03 1.25 -3.81
C GLU A 46 13.53 1.32 -3.48
N ARG A 47 13.08 0.65 -2.41
CA ARG A 47 11.69 0.71 -1.97
C ARG A 47 11.28 2.12 -1.58
N LEU A 48 12.12 2.80 -0.81
CA LEU A 48 11.85 4.19 -0.41
C LEU A 48 11.75 5.12 -1.61
N ALA A 49 12.65 4.97 -2.59
CA ALA A 49 12.61 5.77 -3.80
C ALA A 49 11.29 5.59 -4.55
N LEU A 50 10.79 4.35 -4.64
CA LEU A 50 9.53 4.05 -5.31
C LEU A 50 8.33 4.67 -4.58
N PHE A 51 8.29 4.55 -3.25
CA PHE A 51 7.18 5.09 -2.45
C PHE A 51 7.22 6.62 -2.33
N ASN A 52 8.33 7.25 -2.68
CA ASN A 52 8.44 8.71 -2.69
C ASN A 52 8.13 9.33 -4.06
N THR A 53 7.46 8.60 -4.94
CA THR A 53 7.04 9.11 -6.25
C THR A 53 5.64 9.73 -6.16
N SER A 54 5.38 10.72 -7.02
CA SER A 54 4.06 11.34 -7.10
C SER A 54 2.96 10.34 -7.47
N ALA A 55 3.28 9.33 -8.28
CA ALA A 55 2.32 8.29 -8.67
C ALA A 55 1.81 7.51 -7.45
N PHE A 56 2.72 7.11 -6.56
CA PHE A 56 2.33 6.44 -5.32
C PHE A 56 1.52 7.36 -4.40
N ASN A 57 1.95 8.62 -4.27
CA ASN A 57 1.26 9.60 -3.42
C ASN A 57 -0.17 9.85 -3.90
N ASP A 58 -0.38 9.91 -5.20
CA ASP A 58 -1.72 10.11 -5.77
C ASP A 58 -2.67 8.96 -5.45
N VAL A 59 -2.17 7.72 -5.48
CA VAL A 59 -2.97 6.54 -5.09
C VAL A 59 -3.39 6.65 -3.63
N VAL A 60 -2.46 6.96 -2.74
CA VAL A 60 -2.75 7.13 -1.30
C VAL A 60 -3.77 8.25 -1.08
N LYS A 61 -3.58 9.40 -1.72
CA LYS A 61 -4.53 10.52 -1.63
C LYS A 61 -5.92 10.12 -2.13
N GLY A 62 -5.99 9.31 -3.17
CA GLY A 62 -7.26 8.80 -3.69
C GLY A 62 -8.02 7.97 -2.64
N TYR A 63 -7.34 7.05 -1.97
CA TYR A 63 -7.94 6.27 -0.88
C TYR A 63 -8.40 7.17 0.27
N VAL A 64 -7.60 8.15 0.65
CA VAL A 64 -7.94 9.09 1.73
C VAL A 64 -9.19 9.87 1.36
N LYS A 65 -9.27 10.42 0.15
CA LYS A 65 -10.45 11.16 -0.32
C LYS A 65 -11.71 10.31 -0.32
N LEU A 66 -11.61 9.08 -0.83
CA LEU A 66 -12.75 8.15 -0.83
C LEU A 66 -13.23 7.84 0.59
N ALA A 67 -12.29 7.58 1.50
CA ALA A 67 -12.63 7.31 2.90
C ALA A 67 -13.33 8.50 3.54
N LEU A 68 -12.85 9.71 3.31
CA LEU A 68 -13.44 10.93 3.85
C LEU A 68 -14.83 11.19 3.29
N ASP A 69 -15.02 10.97 1.98
CA ASP A 69 -16.33 11.12 1.35
C ASP A 69 -17.35 10.13 1.92
N ASN A 70 -16.90 8.91 2.19
CA ASN A 70 -17.78 7.84 2.71
C ASN A 70 -18.10 8.00 4.19
N THR A 71 -17.33 8.77 4.95
CA THR A 71 -17.56 8.98 6.38
C THR A 71 -18.40 10.21 6.70
N GLY A 72 -18.79 11.00 5.70
CA GLY A 72 -19.64 12.16 5.90
C GLY A 72 -18.99 13.35 6.60
N ILE A 73 -17.68 13.40 6.64
CA ILE A 73 -16.92 14.52 7.21
C ILE A 73 -17.14 15.78 6.38
N GLU A 74 -17.26 16.93 7.02
CA GLU A 74 -17.49 18.21 6.36
C GLU A 74 -16.36 18.55 5.37
N GLU A 75 -16.71 19.26 4.29
CA GLU A 75 -15.80 19.57 3.19
C GLU A 75 -14.53 20.29 3.65
N GLU A 76 -14.65 21.25 4.55
CA GLU A 76 -13.49 21.99 5.06
C GLU A 76 -12.53 21.10 5.80
N GLN A 77 -13.04 20.18 6.61
CA GLN A 77 -12.23 19.19 7.33
C GLN A 77 -11.58 18.21 6.37
N ARG A 78 -12.31 17.77 5.34
CA ARG A 78 -11.75 16.88 4.30
C ARG A 78 -10.58 17.53 3.60
N LYS A 79 -10.71 18.79 3.20
CA LYS A 79 -9.62 19.55 2.57
C LYS A 79 -8.40 19.67 3.49
N ALA A 80 -8.64 19.96 4.76
CA ALA A 80 -7.57 20.08 5.75
C ALA A 80 -6.80 18.75 5.90
N ILE A 81 -7.50 17.63 5.95
CA ILE A 81 -6.88 16.30 6.09
C ILE A 81 -6.07 15.95 4.84
N VAL A 82 -6.62 16.19 3.65
CA VAL A 82 -5.90 15.91 2.39
C VAL A 82 -4.65 16.79 2.27
N ASN A 83 -4.75 18.06 2.68
CA ASN A 83 -3.61 18.97 2.67
C ASN A 83 -2.52 18.51 3.66
N GLU A 84 -2.92 18.02 4.83
CA GLU A 84 -1.98 17.47 5.81
C GLU A 84 -1.29 16.22 5.28
N VAL A 85 -2.03 15.32 4.63
CA VAL A 85 -1.45 14.13 3.99
C VAL A 85 -0.40 14.54 2.95
N SER A 86 -0.72 15.55 2.12
CA SER A 86 0.21 16.07 1.11
C SER A 86 1.47 16.65 1.74
N TYR A 87 1.33 17.40 2.83
CA TYR A 87 2.45 17.95 3.58
C TYR A 87 3.33 16.84 4.17
N LEU A 88 2.69 15.80 4.73
CA LEU A 88 3.42 14.68 5.33
C LEU A 88 4.26 13.91 4.32
N PHE A 89 3.81 13.80 3.07
CA PHE A 89 4.63 13.20 2.02
C PHE A 89 5.95 13.95 1.80
N ASP A 90 5.96 15.26 2.04
CA ASP A 90 7.16 16.08 1.84
C ASP A 90 8.12 16.02 3.03
N VAL A 91 7.63 15.79 4.25
CA VAL A 91 8.43 15.91 5.48
C VAL A 91 8.69 14.58 6.18
N LYS A 92 7.97 13.51 5.83
CA LYS A 92 8.13 12.18 6.39
C LYS A 92 8.45 11.17 5.30
N THR A 93 9.37 10.25 5.60
CA THR A 93 9.68 9.17 4.68
C THR A 93 8.63 8.06 4.77
N ALA A 94 8.57 7.22 3.73
CA ALA A 94 7.70 6.04 3.74
C ALA A 94 8.03 5.11 4.91
N ASP A 95 9.31 4.97 5.24
CA ASP A 95 9.77 4.16 6.37
C ASP A 95 9.23 4.70 7.71
N GLU A 96 9.32 6.02 7.91
CA GLU A 96 8.76 6.66 9.11
C GLU A 96 7.25 6.46 9.22
N ALA A 97 6.54 6.57 8.11
CA ALA A 97 5.09 6.37 8.08
C ALA A 97 4.72 4.92 8.39
N GLU A 98 5.46 3.95 7.86
CA GLU A 98 5.26 2.53 8.13
C GLU A 98 5.49 2.22 9.61
N GLN A 99 6.58 2.73 10.18
CA GLN A 99 6.89 2.55 11.60
C GLN A 99 5.80 3.13 12.49
N TYR A 100 5.30 4.30 12.14
CA TYR A 100 4.20 4.92 12.87
C TYR A 100 2.95 4.05 12.85
N TYR A 101 2.60 3.51 11.69
CA TYR A 101 1.44 2.62 11.54
C TYR A 101 1.53 1.41 12.46
N TYR A 102 2.70 0.75 12.51
CA TYR A 102 2.86 -0.46 13.32
C TYR A 102 3.00 -0.17 14.83
N SER A 103 3.35 1.04 15.22
CA SER A 103 3.51 1.40 16.63
C SER A 103 2.27 2.07 17.24
N HIS A 104 1.28 2.36 16.44
CA HIS A 104 0.04 3.00 16.86
C HIS A 104 -1.15 2.26 16.31
#